data_b81293506159275b72ca49d699e7db11
#
_entry.id   b81293506159275b72ca49d699e7db11
#
_cell.length_a   1.000
_cell.length_b   1.000
_cell.length_c   1.000
_cell.angle_alpha   90.00
_cell.angle_beta   90.00
_cell.angle_gamma   90.00
#
_symmetry.space_group_name_H-M   'P 1'
#
loop_
_entity.id
_entity.type
_entity.pdbx_description
1 polymer ?
#
loop_
_entity_poly.entity_id
_entity_poly.type
_entity_poly.pdbx_seq_one_letter_code
_entity_poly.pdbx_strand_id
1 'polypeptide(L)'
;MTLYRTPMPTQPGFRISDLKHYLPYLLLIIVFIGGVWAILSIGSSLNPHTAGPTPDAVTSLTDGLKQNFRNPLSVLLLQVIVIIIMAGLFGRLFRRLGQPPVMGEMVAGIVMGPSVLGFFFPDAMSFIFPQSSLETLRLLSQIGVVVFMFVVGMELNVQHVREKGSASVMISHASIVVPFLLGSGLSLFLYRDLAPPGTSFTAFALFIGVAMSITAFPVLARILDDRGLTQTALGSIALTCAAVDDVTAWCILALVIAIVNATGVIVSLATVMFTLLFALVMLFFVRTWLDRIVRETPSSKLHSRRLIAGMLGFVLACALITETIGIHALFGAFIAGVVMPSSIDFRLFLKDKLESFSSAALLPLFFAFTGLRTQVGLLNDCQSWALCGVIILVAIAGKLGGSMLMSRWTGMGWSQSFAIGVLMNTRGLVELVVLNIGYDLGILSGRIFAMMVLMALVTTFMTGPLLWLVKTEHRATQVAEAV
;
A
#
# COMPACT_ATOMS: atom_id res chain seq x y z
N MET A 1 16.23 56.99 7.29
CA MET A 1 15.57 55.88 6.59
C MET A 1 14.16 55.80 7.15
N THR A 2 13.22 56.50 6.53
CA THR A 2 11.86 56.79 7.04
C THR A 2 10.92 55.70 6.54
N LEU A 3 10.42 54.89 7.47
CA LEU A 3 9.44 53.84 7.19
C LEU A 3 8.07 54.49 6.96
N TYR A 4 7.56 54.42 5.72
CA TYR A 4 6.17 54.74 5.37
C TYR A 4 5.27 53.62 5.91
N ARG A 5 4.50 53.97 6.97
CA ARG A 5 3.35 53.17 7.40
C ARG A 5 2.17 53.50 6.47
N THR A 6 1.77 52.54 5.64
CA THR A 6 0.51 52.58 4.93
C THR A 6 -0.65 52.34 5.94
N PRO A 7 -1.67 53.20 5.97
CA PRO A 7 -2.82 52.98 6.85
C PRO A 7 -3.64 51.78 6.38
N MET A 8 -3.98 50.89 7.31
CA MET A 8 -4.93 49.79 7.04
C MET A 8 -6.27 50.37 6.61
N PRO A 9 -6.96 49.76 5.60
CA PRO A 9 -8.30 50.17 5.22
C PRO A 9 -9.26 49.87 6.40
N THR A 10 -9.89 50.89 6.90
CA THR A 10 -10.97 50.78 7.87
C THR A 10 -12.12 49.99 7.24
N GLN A 11 -12.54 48.88 7.86
CA GLN A 11 -13.73 48.17 7.43
C GLN A 11 -14.95 49.12 7.46
N PRO A 12 -15.75 49.15 6.39
CA PRO A 12 -16.94 49.96 6.36
C PRO A 12 -17.94 49.47 7.43
N GLY A 13 -18.23 50.30 8.41
CA GLY A 13 -19.24 50.02 9.43
C GLY A 13 -20.61 49.82 8.75
N PHE A 14 -21.30 48.79 9.20
CA PHE A 14 -22.66 48.44 8.75
C PHE A 14 -23.59 49.65 8.92
N ARG A 15 -24.02 50.28 7.82
CA ARG A 15 -24.95 51.41 7.85
C ARG A 15 -26.36 50.90 7.60
N ILE A 16 -27.34 51.44 8.35
CA ILE A 16 -28.78 51.10 8.18
C ILE A 16 -29.30 51.36 6.76
N SER A 17 -28.61 52.23 5.98
CA SER A 17 -28.88 52.44 4.55
C SER A 17 -28.65 51.18 3.69
N ASP A 18 -27.78 50.27 4.12
CA ASP A 18 -27.43 49.04 3.37
C ASP A 18 -28.57 48.01 3.49
N LEU A 19 -29.41 48.12 4.53
CA LEU A 19 -30.56 47.26 4.72
C LEU A 19 -31.57 47.34 3.57
N LYS A 20 -31.68 48.50 2.92
CA LYS A 20 -32.59 48.68 1.76
C LYS A 20 -32.18 47.86 0.55
N HIS A 21 -30.88 47.56 0.40
CA HIS A 21 -30.40 46.72 -0.71
C HIS A 21 -30.61 45.23 -0.42
N TYR A 22 -30.73 44.83 0.84
CA TYR A 22 -30.97 43.43 1.21
C TYR A 22 -32.49 43.10 1.31
N LEU A 23 -33.35 44.12 1.34
CA LEU A 23 -34.80 43.92 1.45
C LEU A 23 -35.38 43.07 0.34
N PRO A 24 -35.04 43.32 -0.97
CA PRO A 24 -35.54 42.47 -2.07
C PRO A 24 -35.00 41.05 -2.00
N TYR A 25 -33.77 40.85 -1.49
CA TYR A 25 -33.18 39.53 -1.32
C TYR A 25 -33.87 38.77 -0.18
N LEU A 26 -34.17 39.44 0.92
CA LEU A 26 -34.88 38.87 2.07
C LEU A 26 -36.33 38.50 1.68
N LEU A 27 -36.98 39.35 0.88
CA LEU A 27 -38.30 39.09 0.35
C LEU A 27 -38.31 37.89 -0.63
N LEU A 28 -37.25 37.73 -1.43
CA LEU A 28 -37.06 36.57 -2.33
C LEU A 28 -36.91 35.29 -1.52
N ILE A 29 -36.13 35.31 -0.42
CA ILE A 29 -35.98 34.16 0.48
C ILE A 29 -37.30 33.79 1.14
N ILE A 30 -38.07 34.78 1.63
CA ILE A 30 -39.38 34.54 2.25
C ILE A 30 -40.35 33.94 1.22
N VAL A 31 -40.39 34.47 0.01
CA VAL A 31 -41.26 33.95 -1.10
C VAL A 31 -40.82 32.53 -1.47
N PHE A 32 -39.51 32.26 -1.53
CA PHE A 32 -38.98 30.93 -1.81
C PHE A 32 -39.37 29.92 -0.70
N ILE A 33 -39.14 30.27 0.58
CA ILE A 33 -39.50 29.40 1.70
C ILE A 33 -41.01 29.18 1.77
N GLY A 34 -41.79 30.25 1.62
CA GLY A 34 -43.27 30.20 1.63
C GLY A 34 -43.80 29.39 0.43
N GLY A 35 -43.23 29.60 -0.75
CA GLY A 35 -43.58 28.83 -1.95
C GLY A 35 -43.27 27.34 -1.84
N VAL A 36 -42.06 27.00 -1.34
CA VAL A 36 -41.68 25.60 -1.09
C VAL A 36 -42.60 24.98 -0.03
N TRP A 37 -42.88 25.69 1.06
CA TRP A 37 -43.79 25.20 2.11
C TRP A 37 -45.21 24.96 1.57
N ALA A 38 -45.75 25.90 0.76
CA ALA A 38 -47.06 25.75 0.13
C ALA A 38 -47.11 24.54 -0.83
N ILE A 39 -46.06 24.37 -1.68
CA ILE A 39 -45.96 23.22 -2.56
C ILE A 39 -45.91 21.90 -1.78
N LEU A 40 -45.10 21.83 -0.71
CA LEU A 40 -44.99 20.64 0.11
C LEU A 40 -46.29 20.35 0.87
N SER A 41 -47.00 21.38 1.37
CA SER A 41 -48.29 21.20 2.05
C SER A 41 -49.40 20.69 1.11
N ILE A 42 -49.43 21.20 -0.12
CA ILE A 42 -50.34 20.68 -1.17
C ILE A 42 -49.91 19.26 -1.61
N GLY A 43 -48.61 19.05 -1.80
CA GLY A 43 -48.06 17.75 -2.17
C GLY A 43 -48.31 16.65 -1.14
N SER A 44 -48.36 16.99 0.14
CA SER A 44 -48.65 16.01 1.22
C SER A 44 -50.07 15.41 1.09
N SER A 45 -51.02 16.16 0.52
CA SER A 45 -52.37 15.64 0.24
C SER A 45 -52.47 14.71 -0.97
N LEU A 46 -51.40 14.64 -1.78
CA LEU A 46 -51.30 13.77 -2.96
C LEU A 46 -50.69 12.40 -2.66
N ASN A 47 -50.20 12.21 -1.44
CA ASN A 47 -49.62 10.92 -1.06
C ASN A 47 -50.68 9.83 -1.13
N PRO A 48 -50.56 8.81 -2.00
CA PRO A 48 -51.45 7.67 -1.98
C PRO A 48 -51.32 6.95 -0.64
N HIS A 49 -52.47 6.60 -0.02
CA HIS A 49 -52.53 5.87 1.25
C HIS A 49 -52.01 4.43 1.18
N THR A 50 -50.89 4.20 0.54
CA THR A 50 -50.15 2.94 0.68
C THR A 50 -49.17 3.14 1.82
N ALA A 51 -49.57 2.71 3.02
CA ALA A 51 -48.70 2.58 4.14
C ALA A 51 -47.58 1.59 3.81
N GLY A 52 -46.50 2.08 3.19
CA GLY A 52 -45.20 1.47 3.34
C GLY A 52 -44.83 1.49 4.83
N PRO A 53 -43.98 0.59 5.32
CA PRO A 53 -43.54 0.64 6.71
C PRO A 53 -43.06 2.05 7.00
N THR A 54 -43.76 2.73 7.91
CA THR A 54 -43.33 4.05 8.41
C THR A 54 -41.89 3.91 8.86
N PRO A 55 -40.94 4.70 8.34
CA PRO A 55 -39.63 4.77 8.96
C PRO A 55 -39.87 5.05 10.43
N ASP A 56 -39.30 4.25 11.33
CA ASP A 56 -39.42 4.44 12.77
C ASP A 56 -39.33 5.93 13.07
N ALA A 57 -40.41 6.49 13.60
CA ALA A 57 -40.53 7.95 13.79
C ALA A 57 -39.36 8.36 14.66
N VAL A 58 -38.44 9.17 14.09
CA VAL A 58 -37.30 9.72 14.83
C VAL A 58 -37.85 10.52 15.99
N THR A 59 -37.92 9.90 17.17
CA THR A 59 -38.60 10.44 18.34
C THR A 59 -37.77 11.51 19.03
N SER A 60 -36.45 11.60 18.70
CA SER A 60 -35.58 12.65 19.25
C SER A 60 -34.49 13.03 18.23
N LEU A 61 -33.97 14.27 18.38
CA LEU A 61 -32.85 14.76 17.57
C LEU A 61 -31.61 13.86 17.73
N THR A 62 -31.42 13.28 18.92
CA THR A 62 -30.35 12.31 19.22
C THR A 62 -30.49 11.00 18.47
N ASP A 63 -31.72 10.51 18.26
CA ASP A 63 -31.95 9.27 17.51
C ASP A 63 -31.75 9.48 16.00
N GLY A 64 -32.16 10.67 15.50
CA GLY A 64 -31.85 11.07 14.12
C GLY A 64 -30.35 11.17 13.85
N LEU A 65 -29.59 11.76 14.76
CA LEU A 65 -28.15 11.84 14.66
C LEU A 65 -27.50 10.45 14.70
N LYS A 66 -27.94 9.57 15.62
CA LYS A 66 -27.44 8.18 15.68
C LYS A 66 -27.75 7.39 14.42
N GLN A 67 -28.95 7.58 13.85
CA GLN A 67 -29.32 6.94 12.59
C GLN A 67 -28.47 7.45 11.42
N ASN A 68 -28.23 8.75 11.34
CA ASN A 68 -27.35 9.36 10.33
C ASN A 68 -25.89 8.90 10.47
N PHE A 69 -25.41 8.67 11.69
CA PHE A 69 -24.07 8.08 11.92
C PHE A 69 -23.95 6.64 11.43
N ARG A 70 -25.06 5.88 11.35
CA ARG A 70 -25.07 4.50 10.80
C ARG A 70 -25.09 4.45 9.28
N ASN A 71 -25.25 5.56 8.59
CA ASN A 71 -25.18 5.60 7.14
C ASN A 71 -23.78 5.13 6.67
N PRO A 72 -23.68 4.28 5.63
CA PRO A 72 -22.41 3.72 5.17
C PRO A 72 -21.33 4.77 4.89
N LEU A 73 -21.70 5.92 4.33
CA LEU A 73 -20.78 7.02 4.08
C LEU A 73 -20.25 7.65 5.38
N SER A 74 -21.11 7.86 6.36
CA SER A 74 -20.71 8.45 7.66
C SER A 74 -19.72 7.53 8.38
N VAL A 75 -19.99 6.23 8.39
CA VAL A 75 -19.09 5.21 8.97
C VAL A 75 -17.75 5.21 8.23
N LEU A 76 -17.77 5.20 6.90
CA LEU A 76 -16.52 5.22 6.11
C LEU A 76 -15.70 6.48 6.37
N LEU A 77 -16.33 7.66 6.41
CA LEU A 77 -15.64 8.92 6.73
C LEU A 77 -15.02 8.89 8.12
N LEU A 78 -15.74 8.38 9.12
CA LEU A 78 -15.21 8.20 10.48
C LEU A 78 -13.99 7.28 10.48
N GLN A 79 -14.06 6.13 9.80
CA GLN A 79 -12.97 5.19 9.67
C GLN A 79 -11.74 5.83 9.03
N VAL A 80 -11.91 6.52 7.90
CA VAL A 80 -10.82 7.20 7.18
C VAL A 80 -10.15 8.24 8.08
N ILE A 81 -10.93 9.06 8.79
CA ILE A 81 -10.42 10.08 9.71
C ILE A 81 -9.61 9.43 10.84
N VAL A 82 -10.17 8.42 11.50
CA VAL A 82 -9.50 7.71 12.61
C VAL A 82 -8.20 7.06 12.13
N ILE A 83 -8.24 6.39 10.99
CA ILE A 83 -7.07 5.74 10.41
C ILE A 83 -5.96 6.76 10.08
N ILE A 84 -6.28 7.86 9.40
CA ILE A 84 -5.28 8.89 9.05
C ILE A 84 -4.64 9.49 10.31
N ILE A 85 -5.44 9.77 11.34
CA ILE A 85 -4.93 10.32 12.61
C ILE A 85 -4.01 9.31 13.30
N MET A 86 -4.45 8.07 13.45
CA MET A 86 -3.70 7.02 14.14
C MET A 86 -2.44 6.62 13.35
N ALA A 87 -2.54 6.43 12.05
CA ALA A 87 -1.39 6.17 11.18
C ALA A 87 -0.37 7.31 11.25
N GLY A 88 -0.82 8.57 11.21
CA GLY A 88 0.05 9.73 11.36
C GLY A 88 0.70 9.84 12.74
N LEU A 89 0.00 9.46 13.82
CA LEU A 89 0.54 9.43 15.18
C LEU A 89 1.63 8.36 15.33
N PHE A 90 1.31 7.12 14.97
CA PHE A 90 2.23 6.00 15.05
C PHE A 90 3.39 6.12 14.06
N GLY A 91 3.15 6.62 12.84
CA GLY A 91 4.20 6.90 11.87
C GLY A 91 5.22 7.92 12.39
N ARG A 92 4.78 8.98 13.10
CA ARG A 92 5.67 9.94 13.77
C ARG A 92 6.44 9.31 14.93
N LEU A 93 5.77 8.46 15.72
CA LEU A 93 6.40 7.73 16.82
C LEU A 93 7.52 6.82 16.31
N PHE A 94 7.23 6.01 15.29
CA PHE A 94 8.22 5.08 14.72
C PHE A 94 9.39 5.82 14.05
N ARG A 95 9.12 6.95 13.39
CA ARG A 95 10.19 7.81 12.87
C ARG A 95 11.13 8.32 13.97
N ARG A 96 10.60 8.70 15.14
CA ARG A 96 11.43 9.08 16.29
C ARG A 96 12.27 7.92 16.84
N LEU A 97 11.82 6.69 16.65
CA LEU A 97 12.56 5.46 17.00
C LEU A 97 13.54 5.03 15.90
N GLY A 98 13.73 5.85 14.85
CA GLY A 98 14.61 5.53 13.73
C GLY A 98 14.09 4.42 12.82
N GLN A 99 12.75 4.20 12.82
CA GLN A 99 12.07 3.18 12.03
C GLN A 99 11.22 3.80 10.90
N PRO A 100 11.01 3.09 9.79
CA PRO A 100 10.15 3.57 8.72
C PRO A 100 8.72 3.86 9.21
N PRO A 101 8.08 4.99 8.80
CA PRO A 101 6.71 5.35 9.19
C PRO A 101 5.67 4.27 8.90
N VAL A 102 5.85 3.55 7.80
CA VAL A 102 4.99 2.43 7.35
C VAL A 102 4.80 1.37 8.45
N MET A 103 5.85 1.06 9.22
CA MET A 103 5.74 0.14 10.35
C MET A 103 4.81 0.68 11.42
N GLY A 104 4.87 1.99 11.70
CA GLY A 104 3.95 2.65 12.62
C GLY A 104 2.50 2.58 12.12
N GLU A 105 2.26 2.75 10.84
CA GLU A 105 0.92 2.66 10.23
C GLU A 105 0.32 1.25 10.36
N MET A 106 1.14 0.21 10.16
CA MET A 106 0.73 -1.19 10.39
C MET A 106 0.39 -1.45 11.86
N VAL A 107 1.26 -1.01 12.77
CA VAL A 107 1.04 -1.16 14.22
C VAL A 107 -0.21 -0.38 14.65
N ALA A 108 -0.45 0.80 14.11
CA ALA A 108 -1.70 1.54 14.33
C ALA A 108 -2.93 0.71 13.95
N GLY A 109 -2.88 0.00 12.82
CA GLY A 109 -3.95 -0.91 12.40
C GLY A 109 -4.17 -2.06 13.38
N ILE A 110 -3.10 -2.71 13.84
CA ILE A 110 -3.17 -3.78 14.85
C ILE A 110 -3.75 -3.25 16.18
N VAL A 111 -3.36 -2.04 16.57
CA VAL A 111 -3.89 -1.38 17.78
C VAL A 111 -5.36 -1.03 17.64
N MET A 112 -5.80 -0.54 16.47
CA MET A 112 -7.22 -0.27 16.19
C MET A 112 -8.05 -1.55 15.95
N GLY A 113 -7.39 -2.68 15.74
CA GLY A 113 -8.01 -3.96 15.41
C GLY A 113 -8.45 -4.80 16.61
N PRO A 114 -8.85 -6.05 16.35
CA PRO A 114 -9.32 -6.99 17.38
C PRO A 114 -8.29 -7.27 18.45
N SER A 115 -6.99 -7.10 18.13
CA SER A 115 -5.89 -7.44 19.03
C SER A 115 -5.77 -6.53 20.23
N VAL A 116 -6.07 -5.24 20.10
CA VAL A 116 -5.95 -4.27 21.20
C VAL A 116 -7.29 -3.55 21.44
N LEU A 117 -7.78 -2.76 20.47
CA LEU A 117 -9.04 -2.02 20.65
C LEU A 117 -10.21 -2.98 20.89
N GLY A 118 -10.30 -4.07 20.12
CA GLY A 118 -11.37 -5.05 20.28
C GLY A 118 -11.26 -5.87 21.57
N PHE A 119 -10.07 -6.05 22.10
CA PHE A 119 -9.85 -6.74 23.37
C PHE A 119 -10.24 -5.87 24.57
N PHE A 120 -9.82 -4.60 24.62
CA PHE A 120 -10.08 -3.70 25.76
C PHE A 120 -11.41 -2.95 25.66
N PHE A 121 -11.84 -2.61 24.43
CA PHE A 121 -13.02 -1.77 24.15
C PHE A 121 -13.82 -2.33 22.96
N PRO A 122 -14.49 -3.50 23.12
CA PRO A 122 -15.20 -4.17 22.02
C PRO A 122 -16.32 -3.31 21.41
N ASP A 123 -17.04 -2.54 22.25
CA ASP A 123 -18.11 -1.66 21.79
C ASP A 123 -17.57 -0.52 20.92
N ALA A 124 -16.43 0.08 21.28
CA ALA A 124 -15.79 1.12 20.51
C ALA A 124 -15.29 0.58 19.16
N MET A 125 -14.71 -0.63 19.15
CA MET A 125 -14.30 -1.28 17.92
C MET A 125 -15.50 -1.57 17.00
N SER A 126 -16.57 -2.14 17.52
CA SER A 126 -17.77 -2.44 16.73
C SER A 126 -18.47 -1.20 16.21
N PHE A 127 -18.36 -0.08 16.92
CA PHE A 127 -18.88 1.22 16.48
C PHE A 127 -18.06 1.84 15.37
N ILE A 128 -16.72 1.85 15.48
CA ILE A 128 -15.83 2.47 14.51
C ILE A 128 -15.65 1.57 13.28
N PHE A 129 -15.48 0.25 13.50
CA PHE A 129 -15.21 -0.74 12.47
C PHE A 129 -16.28 -1.85 12.42
N PRO A 130 -17.57 -1.51 12.12
CA PRO A 130 -18.61 -2.53 11.98
C PRO A 130 -18.27 -3.46 10.79
N GLN A 131 -18.56 -4.74 10.93
CA GLN A 131 -18.24 -5.76 9.93
C GLN A 131 -18.79 -5.43 8.53
N SER A 132 -19.98 -4.82 8.47
CA SER A 132 -20.63 -4.43 7.21
C SER A 132 -19.88 -3.36 6.41
N SER A 133 -19.01 -2.58 7.04
CA SER A 133 -18.26 -1.49 6.39
C SER A 133 -16.85 -1.89 5.96
N LEU A 134 -16.31 -3.00 6.49
CA LEU A 134 -14.95 -3.43 6.22
C LEU A 134 -14.72 -3.74 4.75
N GLU A 135 -15.73 -4.22 4.02
CA GLU A 135 -15.62 -4.47 2.58
C GLU A 135 -15.42 -3.17 1.78
N THR A 136 -16.16 -2.11 2.13
CA THR A 136 -15.99 -0.79 1.50
C THR A 136 -14.60 -0.22 1.78
N LEU A 137 -14.12 -0.36 3.02
CA LEU A 137 -12.77 0.06 3.40
C LEU A 137 -11.71 -0.75 2.64
N ARG A 138 -11.91 -2.06 2.45
CA ARG A 138 -11.06 -2.94 1.66
C ARG A 138 -10.93 -2.44 0.22
N LEU A 139 -12.06 -2.21 -0.46
CA LEU A 139 -12.06 -1.74 -1.84
C LEU A 139 -11.35 -0.38 -1.99
N LEU A 140 -11.60 0.56 -1.07
CA LEU A 140 -10.92 1.86 -1.09
C LEU A 140 -9.41 1.70 -0.88
N SER A 141 -8.99 0.85 0.04
CA SER A 141 -7.57 0.57 0.27
C SER A 141 -6.90 -0.08 -0.94
N GLN A 142 -7.57 -1.01 -1.62
CA GLN A 142 -7.07 -1.66 -2.84
C GLN A 142 -6.87 -0.67 -3.99
N ILE A 143 -7.81 0.26 -4.21
CA ILE A 143 -7.65 1.33 -5.21
C ILE A 143 -6.39 2.16 -4.88
N GLY A 144 -6.17 2.46 -3.60
CA GLY A 144 -4.97 3.16 -3.15
C GLY A 144 -3.68 2.43 -3.51
N VAL A 145 -3.64 1.13 -3.26
CA VAL A 145 -2.48 0.30 -3.59
C VAL A 145 -2.28 0.19 -5.10
N VAL A 146 -3.35 0.11 -5.91
CA VAL A 146 -3.27 0.12 -7.39
C VAL A 146 -2.54 1.38 -7.87
N VAL A 147 -2.95 2.57 -7.39
CA VAL A 147 -2.29 3.84 -7.77
C VAL A 147 -0.83 3.86 -7.31
N PHE A 148 -0.57 3.39 -6.09
CA PHE A 148 0.79 3.33 -5.57
C PHE A 148 1.67 2.34 -6.33
N MET A 149 1.17 1.17 -6.71
CA MET A 149 1.92 0.18 -7.50
C MET A 149 2.32 0.70 -8.87
N PHE A 150 1.51 1.56 -9.47
CA PHE A 150 1.89 2.29 -10.67
C PHE A 150 3.11 3.20 -10.42
N VAL A 151 3.12 3.95 -9.31
CA VAL A 151 4.26 4.81 -8.92
C VAL A 151 5.52 3.97 -8.70
N VAL A 152 5.40 2.85 -7.96
CA VAL A 152 6.51 1.90 -7.76
C VAL A 152 7.03 1.37 -9.10
N GLY A 153 6.15 0.99 -10.02
CA GLY A 153 6.54 0.56 -11.36
C GLY A 153 7.30 1.64 -12.14
N MET A 154 6.92 2.91 -12.00
CA MET A 154 7.65 4.03 -12.62
C MET A 154 9.05 4.25 -12.05
N GLU A 155 9.27 3.96 -10.76
CA GLU A 155 10.58 4.12 -10.12
C GLU A 155 11.60 3.10 -10.60
N LEU A 156 11.15 1.97 -11.16
CA LEU A 156 12.03 0.96 -11.70
C LEU A 156 12.78 1.47 -12.94
N ASN A 157 14.08 1.64 -12.79
CA ASN A 157 14.96 1.99 -13.88
C ASN A 157 15.66 0.74 -14.42
N VAL A 158 15.05 0.12 -15.43
CA VAL A 158 15.57 -1.09 -16.10
C VAL A 158 16.98 -0.87 -16.69
N GLN A 159 17.36 0.36 -17.03
CA GLN A 159 18.70 0.67 -17.56
C GLN A 159 19.79 0.52 -16.48
N HIS A 160 19.53 0.96 -15.26
CA HIS A 160 20.48 0.81 -14.14
C HIS A 160 20.70 -0.66 -13.77
N VAL A 161 19.67 -1.51 -13.91
CA VAL A 161 19.81 -2.97 -13.71
C VAL A 161 20.76 -3.58 -14.73
N ARG A 162 20.74 -3.10 -15.97
CA ARG A 162 21.59 -3.62 -17.07
C ARG A 162 23.06 -3.19 -16.94
N GLU A 163 23.33 -2.02 -16.38
CA GLU A 163 24.67 -1.43 -16.29
C GLU A 163 25.49 -1.95 -15.10
N LYS A 164 24.84 -2.41 -14.01
CA LYS A 164 25.53 -2.80 -12.75
C LYS A 164 25.86 -4.26 -12.58
N GLY A 165 25.78 -5.07 -13.62
CA GLY A 165 26.46 -6.36 -13.74
C GLY A 165 25.76 -7.56 -13.11
N SER A 166 26.29 -8.73 -13.45
CA SER A 166 25.81 -10.06 -13.04
C SER A 166 25.72 -10.26 -11.53
N ALA A 167 26.55 -9.56 -10.74
CA ALA A 167 26.59 -9.70 -9.28
C ALA A 167 25.26 -9.30 -8.61
N SER A 168 24.70 -8.14 -8.94
CA SER A 168 23.42 -7.70 -8.37
C SER A 168 22.27 -8.64 -8.74
N VAL A 169 22.26 -9.14 -9.97
CA VAL A 169 21.27 -10.12 -10.44
C VAL A 169 21.41 -11.45 -9.68
N MET A 170 22.63 -11.93 -9.47
CA MET A 170 22.89 -13.18 -8.72
C MET A 170 22.45 -13.04 -7.24
N ILE A 171 22.78 -11.92 -6.60
CA ILE A 171 22.37 -11.63 -5.22
C ILE A 171 20.83 -11.57 -5.12
N SER A 172 20.17 -10.89 -6.05
CA SER A 172 18.71 -10.81 -6.09
C SER A 172 18.07 -12.19 -6.24
N HIS A 173 18.54 -13.01 -7.20
CA HIS A 173 17.98 -14.36 -7.37
C HIS A 173 18.21 -15.25 -6.14
N ALA A 174 19.37 -15.17 -5.48
CA ALA A 174 19.60 -15.88 -4.23
C ALA A 174 18.68 -15.39 -3.11
N SER A 175 18.44 -14.07 -3.06
CA SER A 175 17.50 -13.41 -2.15
C SER A 175 16.05 -13.87 -2.33
N ILE A 176 15.68 -14.42 -3.48
CA ILE A 176 14.36 -14.99 -3.76
C ILE A 176 14.36 -16.50 -3.58
N VAL A 177 15.26 -17.19 -4.25
CA VAL A 177 15.25 -18.66 -4.34
C VAL A 177 15.46 -19.31 -2.98
N VAL A 178 16.42 -18.81 -2.18
CA VAL A 178 16.71 -19.41 -0.87
C VAL A 178 15.53 -19.31 0.09
N PRO A 179 14.95 -18.13 0.37
CA PRO A 179 13.79 -18.07 1.28
C PRO A 179 12.53 -18.72 0.68
N PHE A 180 12.37 -18.75 -0.66
CA PHE A 180 11.29 -19.48 -1.30
C PHE A 180 11.36 -20.98 -0.99
N LEU A 181 12.53 -21.59 -1.19
CA LEU A 181 12.74 -23.01 -0.90
C LEU A 181 12.56 -23.32 0.59
N LEU A 182 13.12 -22.46 1.47
CA LEU A 182 12.99 -22.65 2.92
C LEU A 182 11.53 -22.47 3.36
N GLY A 183 10.81 -21.49 2.82
CA GLY A 183 9.39 -21.27 3.13
C GLY A 183 8.49 -22.41 2.63
N SER A 184 8.69 -22.83 1.40
CA SER A 184 7.99 -24.00 0.85
C SER A 184 8.32 -25.29 1.61
N GLY A 185 9.57 -25.47 2.02
CA GLY A 185 9.99 -26.59 2.87
C GLY A 185 9.39 -26.53 4.28
N LEU A 186 9.36 -25.34 4.88
CA LEU A 186 8.72 -25.13 6.18
C LEU A 186 7.22 -25.45 6.13
N SER A 187 6.55 -25.27 4.99
CA SER A 187 5.15 -25.60 4.80
C SER A 187 4.83 -27.07 5.02
N LEU A 188 5.81 -27.99 4.88
CA LEU A 188 5.63 -29.42 5.22
C LEU A 188 5.24 -29.61 6.70
N PHE A 189 5.72 -28.73 7.55
CA PHE A 189 5.44 -28.79 8.99
C PHE A 189 4.23 -27.92 9.38
N LEU A 190 4.00 -26.79 8.67
CA LEU A 190 2.95 -25.83 9.00
C LEU A 190 1.58 -26.22 8.44
N TYR A 191 1.53 -26.98 7.34
CA TYR A 191 0.31 -27.20 6.56
C TYR A 191 -0.81 -27.84 7.38
N ARG A 192 -0.51 -28.88 8.17
CA ARG A 192 -1.51 -29.62 8.95
C ARG A 192 -2.24 -28.75 9.98
N ASP A 193 -1.49 -27.83 10.61
CA ASP A 193 -1.98 -27.06 11.76
C ASP A 193 -2.51 -25.67 11.37
N LEU A 194 -2.04 -25.13 10.25
CA LEU A 194 -2.26 -23.72 9.91
C LEU A 194 -2.98 -23.49 8.57
N ALA A 195 -3.04 -24.48 7.68
CA ALA A 195 -3.76 -24.32 6.41
C ALA A 195 -5.29 -24.36 6.63
N PRO A 196 -6.05 -23.50 5.93
CA PRO A 196 -7.49 -23.54 5.92
C PRO A 196 -8.02 -24.88 5.36
N PRO A 197 -9.18 -25.37 5.81
CA PRO A 197 -9.83 -26.54 5.21
C PRO A 197 -10.06 -26.37 3.71
N GLY A 198 -9.72 -27.40 2.93
CA GLY A 198 -9.89 -27.38 1.48
C GLY A 198 -8.72 -26.75 0.69
N THR A 199 -7.78 -26.12 1.35
CA THR A 199 -6.58 -25.59 0.67
C THR A 199 -5.63 -26.71 0.28
N SER A 200 -5.17 -26.74 -1.00
CA SER A 200 -4.18 -27.72 -1.42
C SER A 200 -2.81 -27.41 -0.82
N PHE A 201 -2.00 -28.46 -0.54
CA PHE A 201 -0.62 -28.27 -0.08
C PHE A 201 0.21 -27.42 -1.04
N THR A 202 0.05 -27.63 -2.34
CA THR A 202 0.75 -26.87 -3.38
C THR A 202 0.45 -25.38 -3.29
N ALA A 203 -0.84 -25.00 -3.17
CA ALA A 203 -1.23 -23.60 -3.03
C ALA A 203 -0.63 -22.97 -1.77
N PHE A 204 -0.76 -23.65 -0.64
CA PHE A 204 -0.22 -23.18 0.64
C PHE A 204 1.30 -23.03 0.60
N ALA A 205 2.03 -24.04 0.13
CA ALA A 205 3.50 -24.04 0.09
C ALA A 205 4.05 -22.97 -0.87
N LEU A 206 3.44 -22.81 -2.05
CA LEU A 206 3.85 -21.78 -3.00
C LEU A 206 3.58 -20.36 -2.44
N PHE A 207 2.46 -20.15 -1.78
CA PHE A 207 2.15 -18.85 -1.16
C PHE A 207 3.09 -18.49 -0.02
N ILE A 208 3.39 -19.43 0.88
CA ILE A 208 4.38 -19.24 1.95
C ILE A 208 5.77 -18.97 1.35
N GLY A 209 6.16 -19.73 0.32
CA GLY A 209 7.41 -19.52 -0.40
C GLY A 209 7.53 -18.11 -0.98
N VAL A 210 6.49 -17.64 -1.70
CA VAL A 210 6.45 -16.27 -2.27
C VAL A 210 6.52 -15.24 -1.16
N ALA A 211 5.66 -15.35 -0.14
CA ALA A 211 5.59 -14.39 0.96
C ALA A 211 6.95 -14.26 1.68
N MET A 212 7.67 -15.37 1.88
CA MET A 212 9.02 -15.33 2.47
C MET A 212 10.10 -14.76 1.55
N SER A 213 9.86 -14.65 0.24
CA SER A 213 10.86 -14.27 -0.75
C SER A 213 10.93 -12.78 -1.06
N ILE A 214 9.88 -12.03 -0.75
CA ILE A 214 9.73 -10.64 -1.18
C ILE A 214 10.63 -9.70 -0.37
N THR A 215 11.30 -8.74 -1.06
CA THR A 215 11.95 -7.57 -0.48
C THR A 215 11.07 -6.35 -0.77
N ALA A 216 10.96 -5.42 0.16
CA ALA A 216 10.19 -4.21 -0.05
C ALA A 216 11.09 -3.08 -0.58
N PHE A 217 11.18 -2.91 -1.91
CA PHE A 217 11.97 -1.85 -2.53
C PHE A 217 11.67 -0.44 -1.96
N PRO A 218 10.39 0.00 -1.82
CA PRO A 218 10.13 1.36 -1.31
C PRO A 218 10.58 1.57 0.14
N VAL A 219 10.45 0.54 0.98
CA VAL A 219 10.87 0.62 2.40
C VAL A 219 12.40 0.62 2.49
N LEU A 220 13.05 -0.23 1.69
CA LEU A 220 14.51 -0.27 1.59
C LEU A 220 15.08 1.06 1.08
N ALA A 221 14.50 1.62 0.02
CA ALA A 221 14.91 2.91 -0.53
C ALA A 221 14.80 4.02 0.54
N ARG A 222 13.72 4.02 1.30
CA ARG A 222 13.52 4.96 2.39
C ARG A 222 14.56 4.80 3.51
N ILE A 223 14.88 3.57 3.92
CA ILE A 223 15.91 3.31 4.94
C ILE A 223 17.28 3.80 4.46
N LEU A 224 17.61 3.59 3.19
CA LEU A 224 18.87 4.06 2.61
C LEU A 224 18.93 5.58 2.53
N ASP A 225 17.83 6.24 2.19
CA ASP A 225 17.72 7.70 2.12
C ASP A 225 17.86 8.33 3.52
N ASP A 226 17.10 7.85 4.50
CA ASP A 226 17.14 8.32 5.88
C ASP A 226 18.54 8.13 6.53
N ARG A 227 19.39 7.25 5.96
CA ARG A 227 20.77 7.00 6.41
C ARG A 227 21.85 7.62 5.53
N GLY A 228 21.48 8.30 4.47
CA GLY A 228 22.43 8.90 3.52
C GLY A 228 23.25 7.88 2.73
N LEU A 229 22.73 6.64 2.59
CA LEU A 229 23.42 5.55 1.91
C LEU A 229 23.02 5.38 0.44
N THR A 230 22.01 6.11 -0.04
CA THR A 230 21.42 5.95 -1.38
C THR A 230 22.45 6.09 -2.51
N GLN A 231 23.39 7.04 -2.37
CA GLN A 231 24.42 7.32 -3.37
C GLN A 231 25.71 6.49 -3.19
N THR A 232 25.78 5.62 -2.18
CA THR A 232 26.95 4.76 -1.95
C THR A 232 26.92 3.55 -2.88
N ALA A 233 28.08 2.91 -3.08
CA ALA A 233 28.16 1.65 -3.85
C ALA A 233 27.26 0.57 -3.24
N LEU A 234 27.24 0.45 -1.90
CA LEU A 234 26.38 -0.49 -1.16
C LEU A 234 24.90 -0.21 -1.42
N GLY A 235 24.47 1.05 -1.24
CA GLY A 235 23.08 1.45 -1.45
C GLY A 235 22.62 1.22 -2.88
N SER A 236 23.47 1.54 -3.84
CA SER A 236 23.18 1.33 -5.25
C SER A 236 23.03 -0.16 -5.62
N ILE A 237 23.86 -1.05 -5.05
CA ILE A 237 23.73 -2.50 -5.23
C ILE A 237 22.42 -2.98 -4.59
N ALA A 238 22.14 -2.58 -3.35
CA ALA A 238 20.95 -2.98 -2.63
C ALA A 238 19.66 -2.55 -3.35
N LEU A 239 19.60 -1.30 -3.85
CA LEU A 239 18.47 -0.80 -4.64
C LEU A 239 18.29 -1.58 -5.96
N THR A 240 19.39 -1.90 -6.64
CA THR A 240 19.34 -2.70 -7.87
C THR A 240 18.82 -4.10 -7.58
N CYS A 241 19.31 -4.76 -6.53
CA CYS A 241 18.83 -6.08 -6.11
C CYS A 241 17.35 -6.04 -5.77
N ALA A 242 16.89 -5.07 -4.97
CA ALA A 242 15.49 -4.97 -4.59
C ALA A 242 14.58 -4.66 -5.78
N ALA A 243 15.03 -3.87 -6.75
CA ALA A 243 14.29 -3.62 -7.98
C ALA A 243 14.11 -4.90 -8.83
N VAL A 244 15.14 -5.73 -8.93
CA VAL A 244 15.07 -7.04 -9.60
C VAL A 244 14.18 -8.00 -8.80
N ASP A 245 14.28 -7.98 -7.46
CA ASP A 245 13.43 -8.78 -6.57
C ASP A 245 11.95 -8.47 -6.79
N ASP A 246 11.58 -7.19 -6.82
CA ASP A 246 10.18 -6.77 -7.00
C ASP A 246 9.61 -7.30 -8.32
N VAL A 247 10.32 -7.12 -9.44
CA VAL A 247 9.86 -7.64 -10.75
C VAL A 247 9.69 -9.15 -10.70
N THR A 248 10.70 -9.85 -10.17
CA THR A 248 10.71 -11.32 -10.13
C THR A 248 9.62 -11.84 -9.19
N ALA A 249 9.45 -11.21 -8.03
CA ALA A 249 8.41 -11.57 -7.06
C ALA A 249 7.00 -11.42 -7.65
N TRP A 250 6.74 -10.34 -8.38
CA TRP A 250 5.45 -10.14 -9.06
C TRP A 250 5.20 -11.19 -10.14
N CYS A 251 6.22 -11.57 -10.91
CA CYS A 251 6.09 -12.65 -11.91
C CYS A 251 5.79 -13.99 -11.25
N ILE A 252 6.50 -14.32 -10.16
CA ILE A 252 6.27 -15.57 -9.42
C ILE A 252 4.87 -15.56 -8.78
N LEU A 253 4.46 -14.43 -8.16
CA LEU A 253 3.13 -14.29 -7.57
C LEU A 253 2.03 -14.49 -8.60
N ALA A 254 2.14 -13.85 -9.78
CA ALA A 254 1.18 -14.02 -10.87
C ALA A 254 1.07 -15.49 -11.31
N LEU A 255 2.20 -16.18 -11.42
CA LEU A 255 2.24 -17.61 -11.73
C LEU A 255 1.56 -18.45 -10.63
N VAL A 256 1.86 -18.16 -9.36
CA VAL A 256 1.26 -18.90 -8.23
C VAL A 256 -0.25 -18.66 -8.16
N ILE A 257 -0.73 -17.44 -8.36
CA ILE A 257 -2.16 -17.13 -8.41
C ILE A 257 -2.83 -17.88 -9.58
N ALA A 258 -2.19 -17.91 -10.75
CA ALA A 258 -2.70 -18.66 -11.90
C ALA A 258 -2.81 -20.17 -11.62
N ILE A 259 -1.83 -20.75 -10.91
CA ILE A 259 -1.86 -22.18 -10.51
C ILE A 259 -2.97 -22.44 -9.49
N VAL A 260 -3.15 -21.55 -8.53
CA VAL A 260 -4.12 -21.69 -7.43
C VAL A 260 -5.56 -21.51 -7.92
N ASN A 261 -5.81 -20.51 -8.76
CA ASN A 261 -7.16 -20.22 -9.28
C ASN A 261 -7.61 -21.19 -10.37
N ALA A 262 -6.71 -22.04 -10.84
CA ALA A 262 -7.01 -22.92 -11.94
C ALA A 262 -7.94 -24.06 -11.53
N THR A 263 -9.11 -24.08 -12.13
CA THR A 263 -10.05 -25.19 -12.07
C THR A 263 -9.67 -26.35 -12.99
N GLY A 264 -8.55 -26.21 -13.76
CA GLY A 264 -8.03 -27.23 -14.67
C GLY A 264 -6.76 -26.77 -15.42
N VAL A 265 -6.00 -27.72 -15.95
CA VAL A 265 -4.72 -27.47 -16.64
C VAL A 265 -4.87 -26.49 -17.83
N ILE A 266 -5.97 -26.58 -18.57
CA ILE A 266 -6.26 -25.71 -19.73
C ILE A 266 -6.45 -24.26 -19.28
N VAL A 267 -7.19 -24.03 -18.20
CA VAL A 267 -7.43 -22.69 -17.66
C VAL A 267 -6.14 -22.07 -17.14
N SER A 268 -5.30 -22.85 -16.43
CA SER A 268 -3.96 -22.42 -15.98
C SER A 268 -3.11 -21.96 -17.14
N LEU A 269 -3.03 -22.79 -18.19
CA LEU A 269 -2.21 -22.50 -19.36
C LEU A 269 -2.71 -21.26 -20.09
N ALA A 270 -4.03 -21.09 -20.21
CA ALA A 270 -4.64 -19.91 -20.80
C ALA A 270 -4.31 -18.63 -19.99
N THR A 271 -4.44 -18.67 -18.66
CA THR A 271 -4.11 -17.53 -17.78
C THR A 271 -2.63 -17.14 -17.92
N VAL A 272 -1.72 -18.11 -17.89
CA VAL A 272 -0.28 -17.84 -18.10
C VAL A 272 -0.04 -17.25 -19.50
N MET A 273 -0.65 -17.81 -20.53
CA MET A 273 -0.51 -17.31 -21.90
C MET A 273 -1.03 -15.86 -22.04
N PHE A 274 -2.22 -15.54 -21.49
CA PHE A 274 -2.77 -14.17 -21.52
C PHE A 274 -1.91 -13.21 -20.69
N THR A 275 -1.34 -13.65 -19.58
CA THR A 275 -0.40 -12.86 -18.77
C THR A 275 0.84 -12.50 -19.55
N LEU A 276 1.45 -13.48 -20.21
CA LEU A 276 2.63 -13.26 -21.05
C LEU A 276 2.30 -12.37 -22.25
N LEU A 277 1.15 -12.60 -22.90
CA LEU A 277 0.69 -11.76 -24.00
C LEU A 277 0.47 -10.30 -23.54
N PHE A 278 -0.18 -10.09 -22.40
CA PHE A 278 -0.36 -8.76 -21.80
C PHE A 278 1.01 -8.10 -21.55
N ALA A 279 1.94 -8.79 -20.90
CA ALA A 279 3.28 -8.24 -20.63
C ALA A 279 4.04 -7.89 -21.92
N LEU A 280 3.99 -8.76 -22.93
CA LEU A 280 4.62 -8.51 -24.24
C LEU A 280 3.99 -7.29 -24.95
N VAL A 281 2.65 -7.20 -25.00
CA VAL A 281 1.96 -6.07 -25.59
C VAL A 281 2.35 -4.78 -24.87
N MET A 282 2.37 -4.79 -23.54
CA MET A 282 2.76 -3.63 -22.74
C MET A 282 4.20 -3.21 -22.99
N LEU A 283 5.16 -4.13 -22.98
CA LEU A 283 6.59 -3.82 -23.09
C LEU A 283 7.01 -3.42 -24.52
N PHE A 284 6.43 -4.01 -25.55
CA PHE A 284 6.85 -3.76 -26.94
C PHE A 284 5.99 -2.74 -27.67
N PHE A 285 4.66 -2.80 -27.50
CA PHE A 285 3.74 -1.91 -28.23
C PHE A 285 3.37 -0.68 -27.43
N VAL A 286 2.86 -0.86 -26.22
CA VAL A 286 2.35 0.25 -25.40
C VAL A 286 3.49 1.17 -24.98
N ARG A 287 4.62 0.65 -24.57
CA ARG A 287 5.80 1.45 -24.22
C ARG A 287 6.23 2.33 -25.40
N THR A 288 6.39 1.75 -26.59
CA THR A 288 6.79 2.49 -27.79
C THR A 288 5.78 3.56 -28.17
N TRP A 289 4.50 3.24 -28.04
CA TRP A 289 3.40 4.18 -28.32
C TRP A 289 3.39 5.36 -27.32
N LEU A 290 3.53 5.08 -26.03
CA LEU A 290 3.62 6.11 -24.98
C LEU A 290 4.86 7.00 -25.14
N ASP A 291 6.03 6.41 -25.46
CA ASP A 291 7.25 7.17 -25.75
C ASP A 291 7.04 8.15 -26.90
N ARG A 292 6.32 7.74 -27.96
CA ARG A 292 5.99 8.60 -29.09
C ARG A 292 5.08 9.77 -28.67
N ILE A 293 3.99 9.47 -27.96
CA ILE A 293 3.04 10.49 -27.48
C ILE A 293 3.76 11.54 -26.63
N VAL A 294 4.60 11.12 -25.68
CA VAL A 294 5.29 12.05 -24.78
C VAL A 294 6.30 12.91 -25.55
N ARG A 295 7.03 12.35 -26.52
CA ARG A 295 7.97 13.12 -27.37
C ARG A 295 7.27 14.13 -28.27
N GLU A 296 6.10 13.81 -28.81
CA GLU A 296 5.33 14.68 -29.70
C GLU A 296 4.50 15.74 -28.95
N THR A 297 4.32 15.56 -27.63
CA THR A 297 3.52 16.48 -26.80
C THR A 297 4.38 17.65 -26.29
N PRO A 298 3.99 18.91 -26.56
CA PRO A 298 4.70 20.07 -26.01
C PRO A 298 4.74 20.04 -24.48
N SER A 299 5.88 20.47 -23.90
CA SER A 299 6.11 20.46 -22.45
C SER A 299 5.02 21.17 -21.64
N SER A 300 4.41 22.24 -22.19
CA SER A 300 3.29 22.95 -21.57
C SER A 300 2.00 22.12 -21.45
N LYS A 301 1.82 21.11 -22.29
CA LYS A 301 0.65 20.22 -22.27
C LYS A 301 0.91 18.95 -21.44
N LEU A 302 2.16 18.60 -21.17
CA LEU A 302 2.53 17.46 -20.33
C LEU A 302 2.07 17.62 -18.87
N HIS A 303 1.78 18.84 -18.42
CA HIS A 303 1.29 19.16 -17.07
C HIS A 303 -0.23 19.37 -17.01
N SER A 304 -0.97 18.90 -18.01
CA SER A 304 -2.42 19.13 -18.11
C SER A 304 -3.23 18.15 -17.27
N ARG A 305 -4.38 18.61 -16.73
CA ARG A 305 -5.35 17.75 -16.03
C ARG A 305 -5.85 16.60 -16.91
N ARG A 306 -5.95 16.79 -18.23
CA ARG A 306 -6.36 15.74 -19.17
C ARG A 306 -5.38 14.60 -19.22
N LEU A 307 -4.09 14.91 -19.15
CA LEU A 307 -3.03 13.88 -19.15
C LEU A 307 -3.06 13.06 -17.86
N ILE A 308 -3.22 13.69 -16.69
CA ILE A 308 -3.36 12.97 -15.40
C ILE A 308 -4.58 12.04 -15.45
N ALA A 309 -5.73 12.55 -15.91
CA ALA A 309 -6.94 11.73 -16.03
C ALA A 309 -6.76 10.57 -17.01
N GLY A 310 -6.10 10.83 -18.16
CA GLY A 310 -5.77 9.77 -19.13
C GLY A 310 -4.84 8.70 -18.57
N MET A 311 -3.81 9.13 -17.81
CA MET A 311 -2.87 8.18 -17.16
C MET A 311 -3.58 7.37 -16.06
N LEU A 312 -4.40 8.00 -15.24
CA LEU A 312 -5.19 7.28 -14.24
C LEU A 312 -6.14 6.26 -14.91
N GLY A 313 -6.85 6.68 -15.98
CA GLY A 313 -7.68 5.78 -16.77
C GLY A 313 -6.89 4.62 -17.37
N PHE A 314 -5.68 4.88 -17.88
CA PHE A 314 -4.79 3.86 -18.40
C PHE A 314 -4.35 2.85 -17.32
N VAL A 315 -3.97 3.32 -16.13
CA VAL A 315 -3.61 2.46 -14.99
C VAL A 315 -4.78 1.58 -14.57
N LEU A 316 -5.97 2.17 -14.43
CA LEU A 316 -7.18 1.43 -14.06
C LEU A 316 -7.58 0.41 -15.15
N ALA A 317 -7.40 0.74 -16.42
CA ALA A 317 -7.65 -0.19 -17.53
C ALA A 317 -6.67 -1.37 -17.48
N CYS A 318 -5.37 -1.15 -17.24
CA CYS A 318 -4.39 -2.21 -17.08
C CYS A 318 -4.70 -3.08 -15.86
N ALA A 319 -5.10 -2.48 -14.74
CA ALA A 319 -5.53 -3.16 -13.54
C ALA A 319 -6.77 -4.04 -13.81
N LEU A 320 -7.77 -3.50 -14.50
CA LEU A 320 -8.98 -4.24 -14.88
C LEU A 320 -8.68 -5.42 -15.80
N ILE A 321 -7.80 -5.24 -16.80
CA ILE A 321 -7.42 -6.32 -17.71
C ILE A 321 -6.78 -7.47 -16.94
N THR A 322 -5.83 -7.19 -16.05
CA THR A 322 -5.14 -8.25 -15.28
C THR A 322 -6.05 -8.91 -14.26
N GLU A 323 -6.95 -8.18 -13.62
CA GLU A 323 -7.99 -8.74 -12.75
C GLU A 323 -8.90 -9.70 -13.53
N THR A 324 -9.31 -9.31 -14.74
CA THR A 324 -10.15 -10.14 -15.62
C THR A 324 -9.42 -11.39 -16.11
N ILE A 325 -8.09 -11.29 -16.34
CA ILE A 325 -7.26 -12.46 -16.69
C ILE A 325 -7.16 -13.44 -15.51
N GLY A 326 -7.39 -12.98 -14.28
CA GLY A 326 -7.33 -13.80 -13.06
C GLY A 326 -5.99 -13.76 -12.33
N ILE A 327 -5.14 -12.73 -12.61
CA ILE A 327 -3.87 -12.57 -11.89
C ILE A 327 -4.00 -11.57 -10.77
N HIS A 328 -4.36 -10.50 -10.79
CA HIS A 328 -4.65 -9.44 -9.80
C HIS A 328 -4.40 -8.04 -10.38
N ALA A 329 -5.26 -7.09 -10.04
CA ALA A 329 -5.22 -5.69 -10.51
C ALA A 329 -3.86 -5.01 -10.28
N LEU A 330 -3.18 -5.33 -9.20
CA LEU A 330 -1.91 -4.70 -8.81
C LEU A 330 -0.77 -4.99 -9.78
N PHE A 331 -0.75 -6.18 -10.40
CA PHE A 331 0.21 -6.52 -11.43
C PHE A 331 0.06 -5.64 -12.66
N GLY A 332 -1.19 -5.41 -13.11
CA GLY A 332 -1.48 -4.52 -14.24
C GLY A 332 -1.03 -3.08 -13.98
N ALA A 333 -1.32 -2.56 -12.79
CA ALA A 333 -0.88 -1.24 -12.38
C ALA A 333 0.65 -1.11 -12.33
N PHE A 334 1.33 -2.12 -11.79
CA PHE A 334 2.78 -2.17 -11.74
C PHE A 334 3.41 -2.18 -13.14
N ILE A 335 2.94 -3.05 -14.04
CA ILE A 335 3.43 -3.09 -15.43
C ILE A 335 3.12 -1.79 -16.17
N ALA A 336 1.95 -1.16 -15.92
CA ALA A 336 1.64 0.16 -16.45
C ALA A 336 2.69 1.21 -16.04
N GLY A 337 3.19 1.15 -14.81
CA GLY A 337 4.29 2.00 -14.32
C GLY A 337 5.64 1.69 -15.02
N VAL A 338 5.99 0.42 -15.15
CA VAL A 338 7.25 -0.02 -15.79
C VAL A 338 7.37 0.44 -17.24
N VAL A 339 6.26 0.48 -17.98
CA VAL A 339 6.26 0.90 -19.40
C VAL A 339 6.23 2.41 -19.61
N MET A 340 6.18 3.21 -18.52
CA MET A 340 6.17 4.67 -18.64
C MET A 340 7.45 5.20 -19.33
N PRO A 341 7.29 6.23 -20.18
CA PRO A 341 8.41 6.86 -20.88
C PRO A 341 9.54 7.28 -19.95
N SER A 342 10.77 7.24 -20.45
CA SER A 342 11.98 7.58 -19.69
C SER A 342 12.20 9.10 -19.51
N SER A 343 11.27 9.93 -19.95
CA SER A 343 11.31 11.39 -19.74
C SER A 343 11.29 11.70 -18.24
N ILE A 344 12.38 12.26 -17.72
CA ILE A 344 12.54 12.57 -16.29
C ILE A 344 11.47 13.55 -15.82
N ASP A 345 11.23 14.64 -16.56
CA ASP A 345 10.24 15.68 -16.20
C ASP A 345 8.82 15.10 -16.12
N PHE A 346 8.45 14.20 -17.06
CA PHE A 346 7.15 13.57 -17.08
C PHE A 346 6.96 12.60 -15.91
N ARG A 347 7.96 11.77 -15.62
CA ARG A 347 7.93 10.83 -14.47
C ARG A 347 7.85 11.59 -13.15
N LEU A 348 8.67 12.62 -12.95
CA LEU A 348 8.65 13.44 -11.74
C LEU A 348 7.31 14.13 -11.54
N PHE A 349 6.72 14.66 -12.61
CA PHE A 349 5.40 15.27 -12.56
C PHE A 349 4.30 14.27 -12.15
N LEU A 350 4.24 13.10 -12.79
CA LEU A 350 3.26 12.07 -12.44
C LEU A 350 3.47 11.56 -11.02
N LYS A 351 4.73 11.33 -10.64
CA LYS A 351 5.09 10.91 -9.29
C LYS A 351 4.58 11.92 -8.27
N ASP A 352 4.93 13.22 -8.41
CA ASP A 352 4.50 14.27 -7.48
C ASP A 352 2.97 14.30 -7.30
N LYS A 353 2.20 14.18 -8.39
CA LYS A 353 0.74 14.26 -8.34
C LYS A 353 0.07 13.00 -7.77
N LEU A 354 0.55 11.83 -8.11
CA LEU A 354 -0.08 10.56 -7.70
C LEU A 354 0.46 10.05 -6.36
N GLU A 355 1.77 10.18 -6.11
CA GLU A 355 2.39 9.72 -4.88
C GLU A 355 1.94 10.54 -3.67
N SER A 356 1.89 11.87 -3.79
CA SER A 356 1.52 12.73 -2.66
C SER A 356 0.16 12.39 -2.07
N PHE A 357 -0.86 12.18 -2.91
CA PHE A 357 -2.19 11.78 -2.45
C PHE A 357 -2.23 10.33 -2.00
N SER A 358 -1.61 9.42 -2.77
CA SER A 358 -1.61 7.99 -2.47
C SER A 358 -0.88 7.72 -1.14
N SER A 359 0.29 8.30 -0.93
CA SER A 359 1.08 8.10 0.29
C SER A 359 0.50 8.77 1.52
N ALA A 360 -0.17 9.94 1.35
CA ALA A 360 -0.73 10.67 2.49
C ALA A 360 -2.06 10.09 3.02
N ALA A 361 -2.88 9.51 2.14
CA ALA A 361 -4.22 9.06 2.49
C ALA A 361 -4.46 7.57 2.21
N LEU A 362 -4.14 7.10 1.01
CA LEU A 362 -4.58 5.77 0.57
C LEU A 362 -3.69 4.63 1.11
N LEU A 363 -2.38 4.82 1.18
CA LEU A 363 -1.47 3.82 1.75
C LEU A 363 -1.68 3.60 3.25
N PRO A 364 -1.84 4.64 4.10
CA PRO A 364 -2.21 4.46 5.49
C PRO A 364 -3.49 3.63 5.67
N LEU A 365 -4.49 3.79 4.78
CA LEU A 365 -5.70 2.96 4.80
C LEU A 365 -5.38 1.49 4.56
N PHE A 366 -4.51 1.18 3.60
CA PHE A 366 -4.12 -0.20 3.32
C PHE A 366 -3.33 -0.83 4.48
N PHE A 367 -2.36 -0.11 5.03
CA PHE A 367 -1.57 -0.63 6.16
C PHE A 367 -2.42 -0.82 7.40
N ALA A 368 -3.28 0.17 7.71
CA ALA A 368 -4.22 0.07 8.82
C ALA A 368 -5.23 -1.07 8.60
N PHE A 369 -5.76 -1.23 7.40
CA PHE A 369 -6.68 -2.33 7.07
C PHE A 369 -6.01 -3.70 7.23
N THR A 370 -4.77 -3.84 6.79
CA THR A 370 -3.98 -5.07 7.03
C THR A 370 -3.80 -5.33 8.52
N GLY A 371 -3.49 -4.28 9.30
CA GLY A 371 -3.39 -4.36 10.75
C GLY A 371 -4.72 -4.73 11.42
N LEU A 372 -5.85 -4.15 10.98
CA LEU A 372 -7.19 -4.49 11.46
C LEU A 372 -7.55 -5.97 11.25
N ARG A 373 -7.05 -6.59 10.19
CA ARG A 373 -7.20 -8.04 9.91
C ARG A 373 -6.27 -8.90 10.75
N THR A 374 -5.19 -8.32 11.31
CA THR A 374 -4.17 -9.05 12.05
C THR A 374 -4.64 -9.33 13.47
N GLN A 375 -5.07 -10.56 13.71
CA GLN A 375 -5.56 -11.01 15.02
C GLN A 375 -4.44 -11.72 15.78
N VAL A 376 -3.61 -10.95 16.51
CA VAL A 376 -2.51 -11.50 17.34
C VAL A 376 -3.06 -12.39 18.45
N GLY A 377 -4.27 -12.14 18.93
CA GLY A 377 -4.95 -12.96 19.93
C GLY A 377 -5.22 -14.41 19.50
N LEU A 378 -5.10 -14.75 18.19
CA LEU A 378 -5.14 -16.13 17.71
C LEU A 378 -3.89 -16.94 18.08
N LEU A 379 -2.82 -16.27 18.50
CA LEU A 379 -1.59 -16.89 19.01
C LEU A 379 -1.68 -17.00 20.54
N ASN A 380 -2.65 -17.77 21.02
CA ASN A 380 -3.00 -17.86 22.45
C ASN A 380 -2.26 -18.98 23.19
N ASP A 381 -1.47 -19.80 22.51
CA ASP A 381 -0.73 -20.93 23.04
C ASP A 381 0.79 -20.83 22.77
N CYS A 382 1.57 -21.48 23.60
CA CYS A 382 3.04 -21.49 23.49
C CYS A 382 3.50 -22.11 22.15
N GLN A 383 2.78 -23.08 21.62
CA GLN A 383 3.07 -23.72 20.34
C GLN A 383 2.96 -22.70 19.18
N SER A 384 1.91 -21.87 19.17
CA SER A 384 1.74 -20.82 18.16
C SER A 384 2.86 -19.80 18.16
N TRP A 385 3.29 -19.37 19.35
CA TRP A 385 4.43 -18.46 19.47
C TRP A 385 5.74 -19.12 19.06
N ALA A 386 5.94 -20.42 19.39
CA ALA A 386 7.10 -21.17 18.93
C ALA A 386 7.12 -21.29 17.39
N LEU A 387 5.99 -21.63 16.76
CA LEU A 387 5.86 -21.66 15.29
C LEU A 387 6.11 -20.28 14.67
N CYS A 388 5.58 -19.21 15.25
CA CYS A 388 5.85 -17.84 14.82
C CYS A 388 7.35 -17.53 14.88
N GLY A 389 8.03 -17.91 15.98
CA GLY A 389 9.47 -17.79 16.13
C GLY A 389 10.26 -18.56 15.07
N VAL A 390 9.84 -19.79 14.75
CA VAL A 390 10.46 -20.59 13.69
C VAL A 390 10.28 -19.94 12.33
N ILE A 391 9.07 -19.43 12.01
CA ILE A 391 8.78 -18.69 10.77
C ILE A 391 9.73 -17.48 10.64
N ILE A 392 9.87 -16.68 11.71
CA ILE A 392 10.76 -15.52 11.74
C ILE A 392 12.23 -15.94 11.53
N LEU A 393 12.69 -16.97 12.22
CA LEU A 393 14.07 -17.45 12.12
C LEU A 393 14.38 -17.97 10.69
N VAL A 394 13.47 -18.76 10.11
CA VAL A 394 13.61 -19.28 8.74
C VAL A 394 13.59 -18.13 7.72
N ALA A 395 12.74 -17.14 7.91
CA ALA A 395 12.69 -15.96 7.03
C ALA A 395 14.01 -15.18 7.09
N ILE A 396 14.55 -14.93 8.29
CA ILE A 396 15.85 -14.26 8.48
C ILE A 396 16.98 -15.09 7.86
N ALA A 397 17.06 -16.38 8.19
CA ALA A 397 18.10 -17.26 7.68
C ALA A 397 18.08 -17.33 6.14
N GLY A 398 16.89 -17.43 5.53
CA GLY A 398 16.74 -17.49 4.09
C GLY A 398 17.13 -16.18 3.41
N LYS A 399 16.56 -15.07 3.86
CA LYS A 399 16.72 -13.77 3.21
C LYS A 399 18.09 -13.14 3.49
N LEU A 400 18.41 -12.95 4.76
CA LEU A 400 19.69 -12.39 5.17
C LEU A 400 20.82 -13.33 4.82
N GLY A 401 20.71 -14.63 5.17
CA GLY A 401 21.74 -15.63 4.92
C GLY A 401 21.98 -15.85 3.41
N GLY A 402 20.94 -16.05 2.63
CA GLY A 402 21.04 -16.26 1.19
C GLY A 402 21.70 -15.07 0.46
N SER A 403 21.25 -13.85 0.78
CA SER A 403 21.80 -12.63 0.17
C SER A 403 23.24 -12.36 0.61
N MET A 404 23.56 -12.58 1.90
CA MET A 404 24.90 -12.40 2.43
C MET A 404 25.91 -13.39 1.81
N LEU A 405 25.55 -14.67 1.74
CA LEU A 405 26.42 -15.70 1.17
C LEU A 405 26.67 -15.46 -0.32
N MET A 406 25.62 -15.11 -1.09
CA MET A 406 25.79 -14.79 -2.49
C MET A 406 26.61 -13.52 -2.72
N SER A 407 26.40 -12.46 -1.91
CA SER A 407 27.23 -11.25 -1.94
C SER A 407 28.69 -11.56 -1.66
N ARG A 408 28.95 -12.45 -0.70
CA ARG A 408 30.32 -12.91 -0.43
C ARG A 408 30.93 -13.69 -1.59
N TRP A 409 30.12 -14.52 -2.25
CA TRP A 409 30.56 -15.29 -3.41
C TRP A 409 30.87 -14.40 -4.63
N THR A 410 30.18 -13.29 -4.78
CA THR A 410 30.48 -12.29 -5.83
C THR A 410 31.73 -11.44 -5.53
N GLY A 411 32.47 -11.72 -4.43
CA GLY A 411 33.73 -11.06 -4.09
C GLY A 411 33.63 -9.89 -3.11
N MET A 412 32.44 -9.58 -2.58
CA MET A 412 32.29 -8.52 -1.57
C MET A 412 32.89 -8.91 -0.22
N GLY A 413 33.39 -7.93 0.54
CA GLY A 413 33.87 -8.12 1.91
C GLY A 413 32.76 -8.61 2.86
N TRP A 414 33.11 -9.31 3.95
CA TRP A 414 32.12 -9.83 4.90
C TRP A 414 31.21 -8.76 5.49
N SER A 415 31.75 -7.57 5.83
CA SER A 415 30.98 -6.44 6.38
C SER A 415 29.94 -5.92 5.35
N GLN A 416 30.34 -5.76 4.10
CA GLN A 416 29.47 -5.35 3.00
C GLN A 416 28.42 -6.42 2.68
N SER A 417 28.82 -7.70 2.65
CA SER A 417 27.92 -8.83 2.40
C SER A 417 26.85 -8.95 3.50
N PHE A 418 27.22 -8.77 4.77
CA PHE A 418 26.28 -8.72 5.87
C PHE A 418 25.33 -7.53 5.74
N ALA A 419 25.83 -6.33 5.37
CA ALA A 419 24.99 -5.16 5.14
C ALA A 419 23.97 -5.40 4.03
N ILE A 420 24.38 -6.01 2.90
CA ILE A 420 23.45 -6.40 1.82
C ILE A 420 22.42 -7.39 2.36
N GLY A 421 22.83 -8.43 3.09
CA GLY A 421 21.89 -9.38 3.68
C GLY A 421 20.85 -8.72 4.60
N VAL A 422 21.29 -7.78 5.45
CA VAL A 422 20.41 -7.00 6.35
C VAL A 422 19.44 -6.13 5.55
N LEU A 423 19.93 -5.44 4.52
CA LEU A 423 19.11 -4.58 3.65
C LEU A 423 18.08 -5.41 2.87
N MET A 424 18.48 -6.55 2.30
CA MET A 424 17.57 -7.44 1.56
C MET A 424 16.53 -8.12 2.45
N ASN A 425 16.75 -8.19 3.77
CA ASN A 425 15.78 -8.71 4.75
C ASN A 425 14.65 -7.71 5.08
N THR A 426 14.66 -6.52 4.47
CA THR A 426 13.63 -5.50 4.67
C THR A 426 12.34 -5.92 3.99
N ARG A 427 11.23 -5.89 4.72
CA ARG A 427 9.91 -6.27 4.27
C ARG A 427 8.93 -5.12 4.39
N GLY A 428 7.76 -5.22 3.75
CA GLY A 428 6.79 -4.14 3.82
C GLY A 428 5.62 -4.30 2.86
N LEU A 429 5.28 -3.25 2.09
CA LEU A 429 4.04 -3.14 1.34
C LEU A 429 3.78 -4.35 0.44
N VAL A 430 4.74 -4.74 -0.41
CA VAL A 430 4.53 -5.81 -1.40
C VAL A 430 4.24 -7.14 -0.72
N GLU A 431 4.94 -7.44 0.37
CA GLU A 431 4.68 -8.65 1.16
C GLU A 431 3.28 -8.63 1.78
N LEU A 432 2.87 -7.49 2.36
CA LEU A 432 1.52 -7.37 2.94
C LEU A 432 0.43 -7.47 1.88
N VAL A 433 0.68 -6.97 0.68
CA VAL A 433 -0.22 -7.18 -0.46
C VAL A 433 -0.36 -8.67 -0.75
N VAL A 434 0.74 -9.40 -0.84
CA VAL A 434 0.74 -10.86 -1.07
C VAL A 434 0.00 -11.60 0.05
N LEU A 435 0.26 -11.22 1.31
CA LEU A 435 -0.45 -11.82 2.45
C LEU A 435 -1.96 -11.56 2.40
N ASN A 436 -2.39 -10.33 2.07
CA ASN A 436 -3.81 -10.03 1.90
C ASN A 436 -4.44 -10.80 0.75
N ILE A 437 -3.76 -10.95 -0.39
CA ILE A 437 -4.21 -11.77 -1.51
C ILE A 437 -4.38 -13.23 -1.08
N GLY A 438 -3.39 -13.80 -0.40
CA GLY A 438 -3.46 -15.18 0.09
C GLY A 438 -4.57 -15.41 1.12
N TYR A 439 -4.86 -14.40 1.95
CA TYR A 439 -5.97 -14.41 2.88
C TYR A 439 -7.33 -14.30 2.16
N ASP A 440 -7.46 -13.38 1.21
CA ASP A 440 -8.69 -13.18 0.42
C ASP A 440 -9.03 -14.39 -0.48
N LEU A 441 -8.01 -15.09 -0.98
CA LEU A 441 -8.17 -16.36 -1.72
C LEU A 441 -8.45 -17.57 -0.81
N GLY A 442 -8.48 -17.38 0.51
CA GLY A 442 -8.69 -18.48 1.46
C GLY A 442 -7.54 -19.47 1.56
N ILE A 443 -6.32 -19.11 1.10
CA ILE A 443 -5.13 -19.95 1.17
C ILE A 443 -4.44 -19.83 2.53
N LEU A 444 -4.50 -18.66 3.13
CA LEU A 444 -3.92 -18.36 4.45
C LEU A 444 -5.03 -18.23 5.49
N SER A 445 -4.95 -18.99 6.58
CA SER A 445 -5.83 -18.80 7.74
C SER A 445 -5.46 -17.50 8.49
N GLY A 446 -6.39 -16.98 9.29
CA GLY A 446 -6.10 -15.79 10.12
C GLY A 446 -4.90 -15.98 11.04
N ARG A 447 -4.63 -17.19 11.50
CA ARG A 447 -3.51 -17.53 12.38
C ARG A 447 -2.17 -17.41 11.66
N ILE A 448 -2.00 -18.04 10.48
CA ILE A 448 -0.76 -17.91 9.70
C ILE A 448 -0.60 -16.49 9.14
N PHE A 449 -1.69 -15.82 8.76
CA PHE A 449 -1.66 -14.41 8.35
C PHE A 449 -1.05 -13.52 9.45
N ALA A 450 -1.52 -13.65 10.70
CA ALA A 450 -0.98 -12.89 11.83
C ALA A 450 0.49 -13.20 12.08
N MET A 451 0.92 -14.48 12.03
CA MET A 451 2.33 -14.89 12.17
C MET A 451 3.21 -14.24 11.08
N MET A 452 2.75 -14.23 9.83
CA MET A 452 3.50 -13.66 8.72
C MET A 452 3.57 -12.12 8.79
N VAL A 453 2.52 -11.45 9.23
CA VAL A 453 2.55 -10.00 9.48
C VAL A 453 3.52 -9.66 10.62
N LEU A 454 3.52 -10.42 11.69
CA LEU A 454 4.51 -10.26 12.78
C LEU A 454 5.94 -10.50 12.27
N MET A 455 6.15 -11.51 11.43
CA MET A 455 7.44 -11.79 10.80
C MET A 455 7.90 -10.59 9.97
N ALA A 456 7.02 -9.99 9.16
CA ALA A 456 7.33 -8.80 8.36
C ALA A 456 7.72 -7.60 9.23
N LEU A 457 7.00 -7.37 10.33
CA LEU A 457 7.31 -6.31 11.30
C LEU A 457 8.68 -6.53 11.96
N VAL A 458 8.93 -7.73 12.47
CA VAL A 458 10.18 -8.05 13.20
C VAL A 458 11.39 -7.95 12.27
N THR A 459 11.33 -8.54 11.08
CA THR A 459 12.43 -8.52 10.10
C THR A 459 12.76 -7.12 9.63
N THR A 460 11.76 -6.27 9.43
CA THR A 460 11.96 -4.86 9.05
C THR A 460 12.48 -4.03 10.22
N PHE A 461 11.93 -4.24 11.42
CA PHE A 461 12.41 -3.54 12.62
C PHE A 461 13.90 -3.80 12.89
N MET A 462 14.35 -5.04 12.73
CA MET A 462 15.75 -5.41 12.99
C MET A 462 16.74 -4.80 11.99
N THR A 463 16.29 -4.41 10.79
CA THR A 463 17.18 -3.83 9.77
C THR A 463 17.90 -2.59 10.29
N GLY A 464 17.19 -1.69 10.97
CA GLY A 464 17.75 -0.49 11.56
C GLY A 464 18.91 -0.78 12.53
N PRO A 465 18.68 -1.50 13.63
CA PRO A 465 19.71 -1.89 14.60
C PRO A 465 20.86 -2.69 13.99
N LEU A 466 20.59 -3.64 13.10
CA LEU A 466 21.66 -4.47 12.50
C LEU A 466 22.59 -3.66 11.59
N LEU A 467 22.07 -2.68 10.85
CA LEU A 467 22.92 -1.77 10.07
C LEU A 467 23.83 -0.92 10.96
N TRP A 468 23.45 -0.67 12.18
CA TRP A 468 24.32 0.03 13.14
C TRP A 468 25.55 -0.81 13.55
N LEU A 469 25.42 -2.13 13.55
CA LEU A 469 26.55 -3.05 13.83
C LEU A 469 27.57 -3.07 12.68
N VAL A 470 27.14 -2.76 11.47
CA VAL A 470 28.00 -2.68 10.27
C VAL A 470 28.80 -1.38 10.26
N LYS A 471 29.04 -0.78 11.41
CA LYS A 471 29.73 0.51 11.55
C LYS A 471 31.00 0.62 10.70
N THR A 472 31.04 1.61 9.84
CA THR A 472 32.07 2.63 9.82
C THR A 472 33.35 2.38 9.03
N GLU A 473 33.27 1.92 7.82
CA GLU A 473 34.32 2.35 6.86
C GLU A 473 34.06 3.78 6.34
N HIS A 474 32.82 4.27 6.38
CA HIS A 474 32.46 5.59 5.83
C HIS A 474 32.89 6.80 6.69
N ARG A 475 33.09 6.65 8.00
CA ARG A 475 33.67 7.74 8.81
C ARG A 475 35.16 7.92 8.61
N ALA A 476 35.87 6.86 8.26
CA ALA A 476 37.29 6.93 8.00
C ALA A 476 37.60 7.63 6.66
N THR A 477 36.77 7.41 5.62
CA THR A 477 36.98 8.03 4.30
C THR A 477 36.61 9.53 4.29
N GLN A 478 35.56 9.94 5.00
CA GLN A 478 35.20 11.36 5.13
C GLN A 478 36.19 12.16 5.98
N VAL A 479 36.86 11.54 6.94
CA VAL A 479 37.92 12.18 7.73
C VAL A 479 39.24 12.25 6.94
N ALA A 480 39.48 11.26 6.05
CA ALA A 480 40.69 11.28 5.19
C ALA A 480 40.56 12.26 3.99
N GLU A 481 39.33 12.60 3.53
CA GLU A 481 39.09 13.64 2.52
C GLU A 481 38.96 15.03 3.13
N ALA A 482 38.86 15.16 4.46
CA ALA A 482 38.77 16.45 5.16
C ALA A 482 40.11 16.90 5.80
N VAL A 483 41.20 16.13 5.64
CA VAL A 483 42.59 16.43 5.99
C VAL A 483 43.42 16.51 4.72
#